data_aaced00225f2e7472477e5020d9d988f
#
_entry.id   aaced00225f2e7472477e5020d9d988f
#
_cell.length_a   1.000
_cell.length_b   1.000
_cell.length_c   1.000
_cell.angle_alpha   90.00
_cell.angle_beta   90.00
_cell.angle_gamma   90.00
#
_symmetry.space_group_name_H-M   'P 1'
#
loop_
_entity.id
_entity.type
_entity.pdbx_description
1 polymer ?
#
loop_
_entity_poly.entity_id
_entity_poly.type
_entity_poly.pdbx_seq_one_letter_code
_entity_poly.pdbx_strand_id
1 'polypeptide(L)'
;RGGNIHNVISISPLTIENTEVILGSASVLYGSDAIGGVMNFYTKKARLSFDSNPHIELNINSRYSSASSEKMYHLDLNYGMKKIAFLSSFSKSDFGDLKMGINGPSDYLRPNYVTQNSNGEDILVINSNTRVQRNTGYDQINFLQKVIYEPNENLSIDLGIHFSETGNIPRYDRLIRGNQNQGLHYAE
;
A
#
# COMPACT_ATOMS: atom_id res chain seq x y z
N ARG A 1 -22.16 3.25 8.06
CA ARG A 1 -20.87 2.53 8.18
C ARG A 1 -19.97 3.09 7.08
N GLY A 2 -19.11 4.04 7.43
CA GLY A 2 -18.02 4.46 6.54
C GLY A 2 -17.07 3.27 6.38
N GLY A 3 -17.15 2.55 5.27
CA GLY A 3 -16.17 1.54 4.93
C GLY A 3 -14.80 2.19 4.91
N ASN A 4 -13.81 1.56 5.53
CA ASN A 4 -12.42 2.00 5.50
C ASN A 4 -11.90 1.88 4.06
N ILE A 5 -12.09 2.93 3.27
CA ILE A 5 -11.54 3.04 1.90
C ILE A 5 -10.00 2.84 1.91
N HIS A 6 -9.38 3.09 3.04
CA HIS A 6 -7.92 2.96 3.22
C HIS A 6 -7.40 1.51 3.22
N ASN A 7 -8.24 0.51 3.51
CA ASN A 7 -7.81 -0.90 3.52
C ASN A 7 -7.57 -1.50 2.13
N VAL A 8 -8.05 -0.86 1.06
CA VAL A 8 -7.80 -1.33 -0.32
C VAL A 8 -6.34 -1.16 -0.74
N ILE A 9 -5.60 -0.27 -0.05
CA ILE A 9 -4.22 0.10 -0.40
C ILE A 9 -3.17 -0.73 0.36
N SER A 10 -3.60 -1.68 1.20
CA SER A 10 -2.67 -2.46 2.04
C SER A 10 -1.90 -3.55 1.30
N ILE A 11 -2.20 -3.81 0.03
CA ILE A 11 -1.49 -4.82 -0.78
C ILE A 11 -0.46 -4.11 -1.66
N SER A 12 0.79 -4.57 -1.64
CA SER A 12 1.79 -4.07 -2.57
C SER A 12 1.39 -4.37 -4.01
N PRO A 13 1.35 -3.38 -4.92
CA PRO A 13 1.05 -3.63 -6.33
C PRO A 13 2.00 -4.63 -7.00
N LEU A 14 3.22 -4.75 -6.50
CA LEU A 14 4.24 -5.67 -7.04
C LEU A 14 4.02 -7.13 -6.64
N THR A 15 3.15 -7.41 -5.67
CA THR A 15 2.71 -8.77 -5.32
C THR A 15 1.49 -9.21 -6.10
N ILE A 16 0.86 -8.32 -6.86
CA ILE A 16 -0.32 -8.61 -7.68
C ILE A 16 0.14 -9.17 -9.01
N GLU A 17 -0.43 -10.31 -9.40
CA GLU A 17 -0.24 -10.92 -10.71
C GLU A 17 -1.28 -10.42 -11.72
N ASN A 18 -2.54 -10.31 -11.27
CA ASN A 18 -3.65 -9.89 -12.11
C ASN A 18 -4.70 -9.11 -11.31
N THR A 19 -5.37 -8.18 -11.97
CA THR A 19 -6.52 -7.45 -11.42
C THR A 19 -7.70 -7.59 -12.36
N GLU A 20 -8.82 -8.05 -11.83
CA GLU A 20 -10.07 -8.18 -12.56
C GLU A 20 -11.05 -7.11 -12.09
N VAL A 21 -11.66 -6.39 -13.04
CA VAL A 21 -12.69 -5.39 -12.75
C VAL A 21 -13.99 -5.85 -13.40
N ILE A 22 -14.98 -6.17 -12.57
CA ILE A 22 -16.32 -6.57 -12.98
C ILE A 22 -17.24 -5.37 -12.78
N LEU A 23 -17.75 -4.81 -13.87
CA LEU A 23 -18.67 -3.67 -13.85
C LEU A 23 -20.12 -4.15 -13.78
N GLY A 24 -20.96 -3.43 -13.04
CA GLY A 24 -22.37 -3.75 -12.86
C GLY A 24 -22.66 -4.48 -11.55
N SER A 25 -23.92 -4.89 -11.38
CA SER A 25 -24.33 -5.58 -10.14
C SER A 25 -23.78 -6.99 -10.09
N ALA A 26 -22.87 -7.23 -9.17
CA ALA A 26 -22.28 -8.53 -8.88
C ALA A 26 -22.68 -9.08 -7.50
N SER A 27 -23.75 -8.53 -6.91
CA SER A 27 -24.21 -8.82 -5.55
C SER A 27 -24.56 -10.30 -5.31
N VAL A 28 -24.97 -11.01 -6.35
CA VAL A 28 -25.27 -12.45 -6.27
C VAL A 28 -24.04 -13.29 -5.96
N LEU A 29 -22.87 -12.89 -6.48
CA LEU A 29 -21.60 -13.63 -6.31
C LEU A 29 -20.73 -13.08 -5.18
N TYR A 30 -20.75 -11.77 -4.95
CA TYR A 30 -19.80 -11.08 -4.08
C TYR A 30 -20.43 -10.35 -2.89
N GLY A 31 -21.76 -10.48 -2.71
CA GLY A 31 -22.48 -9.91 -1.58
C GLY A 31 -23.13 -8.56 -1.87
N SER A 32 -23.90 -8.08 -0.89
CA SER A 32 -24.79 -6.91 -1.01
C SER A 32 -24.07 -5.59 -1.36
N ASP A 33 -22.79 -5.48 -1.04
CA ASP A 33 -22.02 -4.25 -1.25
C ASP A 33 -21.52 -4.11 -2.70
N ALA A 34 -21.59 -5.19 -3.51
CA ALA A 34 -21.15 -5.23 -4.91
C ALA A 34 -22.22 -4.70 -5.89
N ILE A 35 -22.80 -3.52 -5.61
CA ILE A 35 -23.89 -2.93 -6.41
C ILE A 35 -23.35 -2.29 -7.69
N GLY A 36 -22.25 -1.58 -7.63
CA GLY A 36 -21.65 -0.84 -8.76
C GLY A 36 -20.56 -1.61 -9.50
N GLY A 37 -20.01 -2.63 -8.89
CA GLY A 37 -18.93 -3.46 -9.45
C GLY A 37 -18.06 -4.08 -8.36
N VAL A 38 -17.11 -4.90 -8.81
CA VAL A 38 -16.13 -5.60 -7.98
C VAL A 38 -14.76 -5.46 -8.60
N MET A 39 -13.75 -5.28 -7.76
CA MET A 39 -12.35 -5.33 -8.14
C MET A 39 -11.67 -6.47 -7.39
N ASN A 40 -11.23 -7.50 -8.12
CA ASN A 40 -10.52 -8.64 -7.57
C ASN A 40 -9.02 -8.51 -7.83
N PHE A 41 -8.22 -8.65 -6.78
CA PHE A 41 -6.77 -8.67 -6.87
C PHE A 41 -6.27 -10.10 -6.67
N TYR A 42 -5.61 -10.64 -7.68
CA TYR A 42 -4.98 -11.95 -7.61
C TYR A 42 -3.49 -11.76 -7.36
N THR A 43 -3.03 -12.26 -6.22
CA THR A 43 -1.61 -12.20 -5.87
C THR A 43 -0.83 -13.30 -6.58
N LYS A 44 0.45 -13.06 -6.86
CA LYS A 44 1.38 -14.02 -7.45
C LYS A 44 1.27 -15.40 -6.78
N LYS A 45 1.44 -16.47 -7.57
CA LYS A 45 1.43 -17.84 -7.10
C LYS A 45 2.84 -18.41 -7.05
N ALA A 46 3.08 -19.31 -6.09
CA ALA A 46 4.29 -20.10 -6.10
C ALA A 46 4.29 -21.03 -7.32
N ARG A 47 5.45 -21.18 -7.98
CA ARG A 47 5.62 -21.97 -9.21
C ARG A 47 6.43 -23.21 -8.94
N LEU A 48 5.86 -24.37 -9.23
CA LEU A 48 6.54 -25.66 -9.15
C LEU A 48 7.61 -25.78 -10.23
N SER A 49 8.55 -26.67 -10.03
CA SER A 49 9.49 -27.08 -11.08
C SER A 49 8.90 -28.21 -11.93
N PHE A 50 9.00 -28.09 -13.23
CA PHE A 50 8.65 -29.18 -14.17
C PHE A 50 9.79 -30.19 -14.33
N ASP A 51 11.01 -29.77 -13.98
CA ASP A 51 12.20 -30.58 -14.13
C ASP A 51 12.63 -31.23 -12.80
N SER A 52 13.71 -32.04 -12.87
CA SER A 52 14.32 -32.65 -11.69
C SER A 52 15.10 -31.62 -10.85
N ASN A 53 15.47 -30.50 -11.45
CA ASN A 53 16.17 -29.40 -10.77
C ASN A 53 15.17 -28.42 -10.16
N PRO A 54 15.49 -27.79 -9.04
CA PRO A 54 14.65 -26.73 -8.49
C PRO A 54 14.51 -25.54 -9.44
N HIS A 55 13.29 -25.00 -9.54
CA HIS A 55 13.03 -23.73 -10.22
C HIS A 55 13.22 -22.58 -9.23
N ILE A 56 14.23 -21.74 -9.49
CA ILE A 56 14.53 -20.59 -8.65
C ILE A 56 14.34 -19.32 -9.49
N GLU A 57 13.50 -18.41 -9.00
CA GLU A 57 13.26 -17.11 -9.63
C GLU A 57 13.37 -16.03 -8.58
N LEU A 58 14.25 -15.05 -8.83
CA LEU A 58 14.47 -13.89 -7.95
C LEU A 58 14.16 -12.62 -8.73
N ASN A 59 13.24 -11.81 -8.22
CA ASN A 59 12.92 -10.49 -8.76
C ASN A 59 13.21 -9.41 -7.71
N ILE A 60 14.00 -8.41 -8.09
CA ILE A 60 14.32 -7.25 -7.26
C ILE A 60 13.87 -6.00 -8.01
N ASN A 61 13.09 -5.16 -7.33
CA ASN A 61 12.65 -3.87 -7.85
C ASN A 61 12.98 -2.77 -6.85
N SER A 62 13.46 -1.63 -7.36
CA SER A 62 13.59 -0.41 -6.58
C SER A 62 13.04 0.76 -7.37
N ARG A 63 12.35 1.68 -6.69
CA ARG A 63 11.75 2.86 -7.30
C ARG A 63 12.00 4.07 -6.42
N TYR A 64 12.29 5.20 -7.10
CA TYR A 64 12.28 6.52 -6.50
C TYR A 64 11.26 7.41 -7.21
N SER A 65 10.43 8.12 -6.45
CA SER A 65 9.48 9.10 -6.97
C SER A 65 9.75 10.48 -6.35
N SER A 66 10.07 11.47 -7.20
CA SER A 66 10.38 12.82 -6.74
C SER A 66 9.15 13.61 -6.26
N ALA A 67 7.93 13.22 -6.66
CA ALA A 67 6.70 13.89 -6.27
C ALA A 67 6.33 13.65 -4.79
N SER A 68 6.65 12.47 -4.28
CA SER A 68 6.42 12.08 -2.89
C SER A 68 7.71 11.77 -2.14
N SER A 69 8.88 12.01 -2.76
CA SER A 69 10.17 11.55 -2.25
C SER A 69 10.17 10.07 -1.86
N GLU A 70 9.32 9.29 -2.55
CA GLU A 70 9.11 7.87 -2.26
C GLU A 70 10.36 7.07 -2.59
N LYS A 71 10.72 6.19 -1.66
CA LYS A 71 11.74 5.15 -1.85
C LYS A 71 11.06 3.81 -1.64
N MET A 72 11.02 2.98 -2.68
CA MET A 72 10.40 1.68 -2.62
C MET A 72 11.41 0.61 -2.98
N TYR A 73 11.40 -0.46 -2.20
CA TYR A 73 12.20 -1.68 -2.40
C TYR A 73 11.26 -2.88 -2.37
N HIS A 74 11.48 -3.77 -3.31
CA HIS A 74 10.68 -4.98 -3.42
C HIS A 74 11.56 -6.16 -3.83
N LEU A 75 11.28 -7.32 -3.25
CA LEU A 75 11.96 -8.58 -3.51
C LEU A 75 10.94 -9.71 -3.55
N ASP A 76 10.96 -10.49 -4.61
CA ASP A 76 10.25 -11.77 -4.72
C ASP A 76 11.27 -12.90 -4.89
N LEU A 77 11.09 -13.97 -4.15
CA LEU A 77 11.84 -15.20 -4.31
C LEU A 77 10.86 -16.38 -4.47
N ASN A 78 10.90 -17.02 -5.63
CA ASN A 78 10.23 -18.31 -5.85
C ASN A 78 11.26 -19.43 -5.77
N TYR A 79 10.95 -20.46 -4.99
CA TYR A 79 11.71 -21.70 -4.92
C TYR A 79 10.75 -22.87 -5.12
N GLY A 80 10.84 -23.52 -6.28
CA GLY A 80 9.94 -24.61 -6.66
C GLY A 80 10.68 -25.93 -6.82
N MET A 81 10.14 -26.95 -6.22
CA MET A 81 10.44 -28.37 -6.50
C MET A 81 9.27 -29.01 -7.23
N LYS A 82 9.37 -30.31 -7.58
CA LYS A 82 8.32 -31.01 -8.35
C LYS A 82 6.95 -31.04 -7.67
N LYS A 83 6.89 -31.06 -6.35
CA LYS A 83 5.67 -31.27 -5.57
C LYS A 83 5.38 -30.16 -4.58
N ILE A 84 6.33 -29.27 -4.34
CA ILE A 84 6.18 -28.17 -3.40
C ILE A 84 6.90 -26.93 -3.94
N ALA A 85 6.28 -25.77 -3.78
CA ALA A 85 6.91 -24.50 -4.09
C ALA A 85 6.59 -23.46 -3.03
N PHE A 86 7.51 -22.52 -2.89
CA PHE A 86 7.44 -21.39 -1.98
C PHE A 86 7.60 -20.10 -2.76
N LEU A 87 6.76 -19.11 -2.49
CA LEU A 87 6.94 -17.74 -2.94
C LEU A 87 6.98 -16.84 -1.72
N SER A 88 8.12 -16.17 -1.54
CA SER A 88 8.30 -15.14 -0.52
C SER A 88 8.41 -13.80 -1.18
N SER A 89 7.58 -12.85 -0.80
CA SER A 89 7.57 -11.48 -1.33
C SER A 89 7.65 -10.48 -0.20
N PHE A 90 8.54 -9.52 -0.33
CA PHE A 90 8.73 -8.45 0.65
C PHE A 90 8.77 -7.10 -0.06
N SER A 91 8.03 -6.14 0.46
CA SER A 91 8.06 -4.74 -0.01
C SER A 91 8.19 -3.79 1.16
N LYS A 92 9.02 -2.78 1.01
CA LYS A 92 9.08 -1.62 1.89
C LYS A 92 8.99 -0.35 1.07
N SER A 93 8.06 0.51 1.45
CA SER A 93 7.88 1.84 0.85
C SER A 93 7.98 2.90 1.95
N ASP A 94 8.75 3.94 1.68
CA ASP A 94 8.90 5.12 2.51
C ASP A 94 8.44 6.31 1.67
N PHE A 95 7.33 6.90 2.05
CA PHE A 95 6.72 8.06 1.37
C PHE A 95 7.05 9.31 2.17
N GLY A 96 7.78 10.23 1.55
CA GLY A 96 7.95 11.56 2.10
C GLY A 96 6.73 12.46 1.85
N ASP A 97 6.86 13.72 2.21
CA ASP A 97 5.80 14.69 2.00
C ASP A 97 5.48 14.90 0.51
N LEU A 98 4.20 15.02 0.19
CA LEU A 98 3.73 15.29 -1.18
C LEU A 98 4.24 16.64 -1.67
N LYS A 99 4.74 16.66 -2.90
CA LYS A 99 5.27 17.87 -3.55
C LYS A 99 4.52 18.17 -4.83
N MET A 100 3.95 19.36 -4.90
CA MET A 100 3.31 19.87 -6.11
C MET A 100 4.34 20.26 -7.18
N GLY A 101 4.06 19.98 -8.45
CA GLY A 101 4.85 20.43 -9.57
C GLY A 101 4.86 21.95 -9.70
N ILE A 102 5.80 22.47 -10.50
CA ILE A 102 6.01 23.93 -10.65
C ILE A 102 4.85 24.64 -11.37
N ASN A 103 4.10 23.92 -12.19
CA ASN A 103 2.98 24.45 -12.97
C ASN A 103 1.61 24.16 -12.33
N GLY A 104 1.58 23.75 -11.06
CA GLY A 104 0.33 23.50 -10.34
C GLY A 104 -0.42 24.79 -10.00
N PRO A 105 -1.77 24.73 -9.85
CA PRO A 105 -2.59 25.86 -9.47
C PRO A 105 -2.21 26.43 -8.09
N SER A 106 -2.38 27.76 -7.92
CA SER A 106 -2.10 28.45 -6.66
C SER A 106 -2.91 27.93 -5.48
N ASP A 107 -4.12 27.40 -5.72
CA ASP A 107 -5.02 26.87 -4.70
C ASP A 107 -4.49 25.62 -3.98
N TYR A 108 -3.52 24.94 -4.60
CA TYR A 108 -2.85 23.78 -3.98
C TYR A 108 -1.61 24.16 -3.19
N LEU A 109 -1.23 25.43 -3.13
CA LEU A 109 -0.15 25.89 -2.27
C LEU A 109 -0.53 25.74 -0.78
N ARG A 110 0.44 25.37 0.02
CA ARG A 110 0.28 25.13 1.47
C ARG A 110 1.17 26.10 2.24
N PRO A 111 0.67 27.33 2.54
CA PRO A 111 1.47 28.36 3.18
C PRO A 111 1.80 28.04 4.65
N ASN A 112 0.99 27.21 5.29
CA ASN A 112 1.16 26.83 6.68
C ASN A 112 1.00 25.33 6.86
N TYR A 113 1.54 24.81 7.96
CA TYR A 113 1.31 23.46 8.44
C TYR A 113 1.28 23.43 9.96
N VAL A 114 0.70 22.39 10.54
CA VAL A 114 0.64 22.20 12.00
C VAL A 114 1.79 21.30 12.43
N THR A 115 2.42 21.65 13.56
CA THR A 115 3.41 20.82 14.25
C THR A 115 3.21 20.94 15.75
N GLN A 116 3.91 20.14 16.54
CA GLN A 116 3.88 20.26 18.00
C GLN A 116 5.12 21.00 18.50
N ASN A 117 4.91 21.86 19.49
CA ASN A 117 6.01 22.49 20.23
C ASN A 117 6.61 21.52 21.28
N SER A 118 7.64 21.95 22.00
CA SER A 118 8.29 21.15 23.03
C SER A 118 7.37 20.73 24.20
N ASN A 119 6.24 21.38 24.35
CA ASN A 119 5.25 21.10 25.40
C ASN A 119 4.12 20.15 24.88
N GLY A 120 4.19 19.71 23.62
CA GLY A 120 3.16 18.88 23.00
C GLY A 120 1.91 19.65 22.53
N GLU A 121 1.97 21.00 22.47
CA GLU A 121 0.86 21.83 22.00
C GLU A 121 0.96 22.01 20.47
N ASP A 122 -0.19 21.92 19.79
CA ASP A 122 -0.26 22.13 18.36
C ASP A 122 -0.08 23.59 17.98
N ILE A 123 0.90 23.87 17.16
CA ILE A 123 1.21 25.22 16.66
C ILE A 123 1.17 25.27 15.13
N LEU A 124 0.69 26.41 14.62
CA LEU A 124 0.70 26.71 13.20
C LEU A 124 2.03 27.35 12.82
N VAL A 125 2.74 26.75 11.87
CA VAL A 125 4.05 27.22 11.39
C VAL A 125 3.96 27.62 9.92
N ILE A 126 4.66 28.70 9.56
CA ILE A 126 4.78 29.14 8.16
C ILE A 126 5.61 28.11 7.39
N ASN A 127 5.08 27.66 6.27
CA ASN A 127 5.75 26.70 5.40
C ASN A 127 6.72 27.43 4.46
N SER A 128 8.00 27.26 4.66
CA SER A 128 9.05 27.86 3.83
C SER A 128 9.01 27.38 2.36
N ASN A 129 8.42 26.20 2.12
CA ASN A 129 8.19 25.68 0.78
C ASN A 129 6.72 25.33 0.58
N THR A 130 5.94 26.31 0.13
CA THR A 130 4.49 26.20 -0.03
C THR A 130 4.03 25.12 -1.00
N ARG A 131 4.93 24.57 -1.85
CA ARG A 131 4.64 23.45 -2.75
C ARG A 131 4.75 22.09 -2.08
N VAL A 132 5.27 22.02 -0.88
CA VAL A 132 5.36 20.77 -0.09
C VAL A 132 4.23 20.74 0.91
N GLN A 133 3.38 19.74 0.83
CA GLN A 133 2.33 19.50 1.80
C GLN A 133 2.94 18.73 2.98
N ARG A 134 3.34 19.47 4.01
CA ARG A 134 3.95 18.90 5.22
C ARG A 134 3.00 17.97 5.95
N ASN A 135 3.56 16.99 6.65
CA ASN A 135 2.83 15.99 7.42
C ASN A 135 1.92 15.13 6.52
N THR A 136 2.45 14.63 5.42
CA THR A 136 1.77 13.65 4.55
C THR A 136 2.62 12.41 4.30
N GLY A 137 3.86 12.40 4.80
CA GLY A 137 4.74 11.24 4.70
C GLY A 137 4.28 10.10 5.61
N TYR A 138 4.50 8.87 5.16
CA TYR A 138 4.24 7.62 5.90
C TYR A 138 5.11 6.51 5.35
N ASP A 139 5.18 5.41 6.06
CA ASP A 139 5.86 4.20 5.59
C ASP A 139 4.91 3.01 5.54
N GLN A 140 5.28 2.01 4.74
CA GLN A 140 4.50 0.79 4.58
C GLN A 140 5.43 -0.41 4.37
N ILE A 141 5.10 -1.50 5.05
CA ILE A 141 5.75 -2.80 4.89
C ILE A 141 4.70 -3.82 4.49
N ASN A 142 5.01 -4.63 3.47
CA ASN A 142 4.19 -5.74 3.03
C ASN A 142 5.03 -7.01 2.96
N PHE A 143 4.46 -8.10 3.42
CA PHE A 143 5.03 -9.43 3.31
C PHE A 143 3.96 -10.40 2.83
N LEU A 144 4.31 -11.21 1.82
CA LEU A 144 3.47 -12.28 1.30
C LEU A 144 4.30 -13.57 1.29
N GLN A 145 3.79 -14.60 1.93
CA GLN A 145 4.32 -15.95 1.82
C GLN A 145 3.25 -16.87 1.24
N LYS A 146 3.60 -17.60 0.18
CA LYS A 146 2.75 -18.64 -0.37
C LYS A 146 3.48 -19.97 -0.43
N VAL A 147 2.72 -21.04 -0.26
CA VAL A 147 3.21 -22.41 -0.39
C VAL A 147 2.18 -23.20 -1.19
N ILE A 148 2.62 -23.81 -2.27
CA ILE A 148 1.83 -24.78 -3.02
C ILE A 148 2.42 -26.17 -2.76
N TYR A 149 1.56 -27.14 -2.45
CA TYR A 149 1.93 -28.53 -2.28
C TYR A 149 1.01 -29.43 -3.12
N GLU A 150 1.58 -30.11 -4.11
CA GLU A 150 0.90 -31.01 -5.05
C GLU A 150 1.56 -32.41 -4.95
N PRO A 151 1.15 -33.25 -3.99
CA PRO A 151 1.72 -34.59 -3.84
C PRO A 151 1.41 -35.52 -5.01
N ASN A 152 0.27 -35.32 -5.69
CA ASN A 152 -0.21 -36.05 -6.84
C ASN A 152 -1.17 -35.19 -7.66
N GLU A 153 -1.61 -35.69 -8.83
CA GLU A 153 -2.47 -34.96 -9.77
C GLU A 153 -3.89 -34.66 -9.25
N ASN A 154 -4.33 -35.32 -8.19
CA ASN A 154 -5.67 -35.18 -7.64
C ASN A 154 -5.76 -34.28 -6.42
N LEU A 155 -4.62 -33.82 -5.89
CA LEU A 155 -4.57 -32.99 -4.67
C LEU A 155 -3.61 -31.83 -4.86
N SER A 156 -4.16 -30.63 -4.72
CA SER A 156 -3.39 -29.39 -4.64
C SER A 156 -3.79 -28.61 -3.38
N ILE A 157 -2.81 -28.20 -2.61
CA ILE A 157 -2.98 -27.37 -1.39
C ILE A 157 -2.24 -26.08 -1.61
N ASP A 158 -2.96 -24.95 -1.58
CA ASP A 158 -2.40 -23.60 -1.67
C ASP A 158 -2.63 -22.87 -0.34
N LEU A 159 -1.53 -22.49 0.32
CA LEU A 159 -1.54 -21.74 1.56
C LEU A 159 -0.90 -20.37 1.33
N GLY A 160 -1.57 -19.31 1.81
CA GLY A 160 -1.07 -17.95 1.70
C GLY A 160 -1.18 -17.20 3.03
N ILE A 161 -0.10 -16.50 3.39
CA ILE A 161 -0.07 -15.57 4.51
C ILE A 161 0.29 -14.20 3.95
N HIS A 162 -0.52 -13.21 4.24
CA HIS A 162 -0.27 -11.82 3.91
C HIS A 162 -0.22 -10.98 5.19
N PHE A 163 0.86 -10.21 5.33
CA PHE A 163 1.02 -9.23 6.39
C PHE A 163 1.25 -7.86 5.77
N SER A 164 0.55 -6.86 6.27
CA SER A 164 0.73 -5.46 5.88
C SER A 164 0.68 -4.58 7.10
N GLU A 165 1.64 -3.70 7.22
CA GLU A 165 1.71 -2.68 8.25
C GLU A 165 1.97 -1.34 7.57
N THR A 166 1.17 -0.35 7.94
CA THR A 166 1.31 1.03 7.46
C THR A 166 1.50 1.91 8.67
N GLY A 167 2.52 2.74 8.65
CA GLY A 167 2.76 3.75 9.67
C GLY A 167 1.63 4.78 9.74
N ASN A 168 1.73 5.71 10.66
CA ASN A 168 0.74 6.78 10.80
C ASN A 168 0.63 7.57 9.50
N ILE A 169 -0.58 7.66 8.95
CA ILE A 169 -0.90 8.48 7.77
C ILE A 169 -1.52 9.78 8.24
N PRO A 170 -0.74 10.88 8.34
CA PRO A 170 -1.27 12.14 8.80
C PRO A 170 -2.29 12.71 7.82
N ARG A 171 -3.37 13.27 8.35
CA ARG A 171 -4.43 13.89 7.54
C ARG A 171 -4.32 15.40 7.56
N TYR A 172 -3.57 15.96 6.63
CA TYR A 172 -3.38 17.40 6.49
C TYR A 172 -4.70 18.21 6.51
N ASP A 173 -5.73 17.70 5.84
CA ASP A 173 -7.04 18.34 5.76
C ASP A 173 -7.74 18.48 7.12
N ARG A 174 -7.43 17.61 8.07
CA ARG A 174 -7.94 17.68 9.44
C ARG A 174 -7.04 18.49 10.37
N LEU A 175 -5.74 18.41 10.15
CA LEU A 175 -4.74 19.11 10.96
C LEU A 175 -4.92 20.64 10.95
N ILE A 176 -5.30 21.22 9.81
CA ILE A 176 -5.49 22.66 9.65
C ILE A 176 -6.93 23.14 9.85
N ARG A 177 -7.90 22.24 9.97
CA ARG A 177 -9.28 22.58 10.33
C ARG A 177 -9.39 22.63 11.85
N GLY A 178 -9.06 23.77 12.44
CA GLY A 178 -9.39 24.01 13.83
C GLY A 178 -10.92 23.91 14.01
N ASN A 179 -11.40 23.04 14.90
CA ASN A 179 -12.74 23.18 15.44
C ASN A 179 -12.79 24.45 16.26
N GLN A 180 -13.82 25.28 16.08
CA GLN A 180 -13.97 26.54 16.81
C GLN A 180 -13.91 26.37 18.35
N ASN A 181 -14.07 25.12 18.86
CA ASN A 181 -14.06 24.80 20.27
C ASN A 181 -12.87 23.93 20.75
N GLN A 182 -12.00 23.43 19.89
CA GLN A 182 -10.96 22.46 20.29
C GLN A 182 -9.54 22.80 19.82
N GLY A 183 -9.34 23.92 19.10
CA GLY A 183 -8.00 24.27 18.59
C GLY A 183 -7.56 23.44 17.37
N LEU A 184 -6.29 23.53 17.05
CA LEU A 184 -5.63 22.74 16.00
C LEU A 184 -5.36 21.34 16.53
N HIS A 185 -5.46 20.34 15.67
CA HIS A 185 -5.14 18.95 16.01
C HIS A 185 -3.96 18.47 15.19
N TYR A 186 -2.91 18.02 15.87
CA TYR A 186 -1.89 17.17 15.29
C TYR A 186 -2.42 15.74 15.31
N ALA A 187 -2.42 15.05 14.15
CA ALA A 187 -2.95 13.68 14.08
C ALA A 187 -2.02 12.71 14.83
N GLU A 188 -2.60 12.02 15.77
CA GLU A 188 -2.06 10.78 16.33
C GLU A 188 -2.26 9.62 15.35
#